data_b3c7cf615c52c5e925bcf318019e940c
#
_entry.id   b3c7cf615c52c5e925bcf318019e940c
#
_cell.length_a   1.000
_cell.length_b   1.000
_cell.length_c   1.000
_cell.angle_alpha   90.00
_cell.angle_beta   90.00
_cell.angle_gamma   90.00
#
_symmetry.space_group_name_H-M   'P 1'
#
loop_
_entity.id
_entity.type
_entity.pdbx_description
1 polymer ?
#
loop_
_entity_poly.entity_id
_entity_poly.type
_entity_poly.pdbx_seq_one_letter_code
_entity_poly.pdbx_strand_id
1 'polypeptide(L)'
;MNRIFALDELRGLAICIMIFVDAPPTMTYAIFHHAAWEGLTIADLAFPLFVSAMGMSAAVSSSRKIITWQKIFRRTFLIFLLGIILNAITFLLLGLDFANFRVFGILQRLALAYALGMAIVKIFSDDKKILSAAMILLILSSAGFHLYSENPFAQSNNISLAVDLIFPGANHIYTPTGDPEGLYGTLATTASMLFGFLAGRWREKFSWLIIFGTVLLALAGLWSFFDIIAKQIWTAPFALLTSGLNVILFVIFLRTGKFFGAFAAMGKNPLFLFMASNIALIVFYAIGAWTKIFEWMRLEFISVEFNVVIFCLIWVVLWALIGKFLDRLGIVIKL
;
A
#
# COMPACT_ATOMS: atom_id res chain seq x y z
N MET A 1 -9.09 -24.76 10.09
CA MET A 1 -9.37 -23.32 9.99
C MET A 1 -9.33 -22.94 8.53
N ASN A 2 -10.47 -22.76 7.87
CA ASN A 2 -10.45 -22.48 6.42
C ASN A 2 -9.85 -21.08 6.19
N ARG A 3 -8.66 -21.06 5.64
CA ARG A 3 -7.95 -19.85 5.19
C ARG A 3 -8.65 -19.33 3.93
N ILE A 4 -8.84 -18.01 3.82
CA ILE A 4 -9.45 -17.41 2.63
C ILE A 4 -8.35 -17.21 1.60
N PHE A 5 -8.31 -18.10 0.61
CA PHE A 5 -7.25 -18.15 -0.38
C PHE A 5 -7.16 -16.85 -1.21
N ALA A 6 -8.30 -16.30 -1.59
CA ALA A 6 -8.39 -15.03 -2.32
C ALA A 6 -7.70 -13.85 -1.61
N LEU A 7 -7.71 -13.82 -0.26
CA LEU A 7 -6.98 -12.79 0.49
C LEU A 7 -5.48 -12.98 0.43
N ASP A 8 -5.01 -14.21 0.40
CA ASP A 8 -3.59 -14.48 0.24
C ASP A 8 -3.14 -14.15 -1.18
N GLU A 9 -3.96 -14.44 -2.20
CA GLU A 9 -3.70 -14.06 -3.59
C GLU A 9 -3.62 -12.54 -3.75
N LEU A 10 -4.57 -11.80 -3.16
CA LEU A 10 -4.59 -10.33 -3.21
C LEU A 10 -3.34 -9.72 -2.57
N ARG A 11 -2.94 -10.21 -1.38
CA ARG A 11 -1.71 -9.76 -0.71
C ARG A 11 -0.46 -10.11 -1.50
N GLY A 12 -0.44 -11.32 -2.08
CA GLY A 12 0.67 -11.78 -2.89
C GLY A 12 0.84 -10.95 -4.15
N LEU A 13 -0.26 -10.59 -4.82
CA LEU A 13 -0.22 -9.67 -5.95
C LEU A 13 0.32 -8.30 -5.54
N ALA A 14 -0.15 -7.74 -4.40
CA ALA A 14 0.36 -6.47 -3.89
C ALA A 14 1.88 -6.52 -3.68
N ILE A 15 2.41 -7.60 -3.07
CA ILE A 15 3.84 -7.79 -2.86
C ILE A 15 4.59 -7.96 -4.19
N CYS A 16 4.04 -8.71 -5.16
CA CYS A 16 4.66 -8.84 -6.48
C CYS A 16 4.83 -7.48 -7.16
N ILE A 17 3.77 -6.64 -7.15
CA ILE A 17 3.83 -5.30 -7.74
C ILE A 17 4.86 -4.46 -6.98
N MET A 18 4.86 -4.45 -5.63
CA MET A 18 5.82 -3.69 -4.83
C MET A 18 7.26 -4.08 -5.14
N ILE A 19 7.59 -5.38 -5.12
CA ILE A 19 8.93 -5.88 -5.42
C ILE A 19 9.36 -5.51 -6.84
N PHE A 20 8.42 -5.54 -7.79
CA PHE A 20 8.69 -5.19 -9.19
C PHE A 20 9.00 -3.70 -9.35
N VAL A 21 8.17 -2.81 -8.77
CA VAL A 21 8.30 -1.36 -8.99
C VAL A 21 9.40 -0.71 -8.17
N ASP A 22 9.86 -1.36 -7.09
CA ASP A 22 10.97 -0.89 -6.27
C ASP A 22 12.35 -1.31 -6.86
N ALA A 23 12.38 -2.29 -7.77
CA ALA A 23 13.60 -2.94 -8.25
C ALA A 23 14.30 -2.33 -9.49
N PRO A 24 13.71 -1.42 -10.31
CA PRO A 24 14.38 -0.96 -11.53
C PRO A 24 15.77 -0.35 -11.25
N PRO A 25 16.84 -0.87 -11.86
CA PRO A 25 18.18 -0.33 -11.69
C PRO A 25 18.42 0.96 -12.49
N THR A 26 17.56 1.23 -13.48
CA THR A 26 17.54 2.42 -14.34
C THR A 26 16.13 2.66 -14.87
N MET A 27 15.96 3.64 -15.75
CA MET A 27 14.65 3.99 -16.32
C MET A 27 14.02 2.81 -17.08
N THR A 28 12.70 2.67 -16.94
CA THR A 28 11.89 1.69 -17.64
C THR A 28 10.63 2.37 -18.23
N TYR A 29 9.64 1.59 -18.68
CA TYR A 29 8.39 2.15 -19.21
C TYR A 29 7.64 2.97 -18.16
N ALA A 30 7.08 4.11 -18.57
CA ALA A 30 6.38 5.06 -17.69
C ALA A 30 5.27 4.42 -16.85
N ILE A 31 4.58 3.40 -17.38
CA ILE A 31 3.51 2.68 -16.68
C ILE A 31 3.99 1.95 -15.39
N PHE A 32 5.29 1.69 -15.27
CA PHE A 32 5.91 1.04 -14.11
C PHE A 32 6.56 2.04 -13.13
N HIS A 33 6.59 3.32 -13.46
CA HIS A 33 6.95 4.39 -12.53
C HIS A 33 5.71 4.93 -11.83
N HIS A 34 5.89 5.46 -10.64
CA HIS A 34 4.82 6.21 -9.99
C HIS A 34 4.43 7.44 -10.82
N ALA A 35 3.14 7.77 -10.86
CA ALA A 35 2.69 9.03 -11.42
C ALA A 35 3.44 10.18 -10.73
N ALA A 36 3.96 11.12 -11.52
CA ALA A 36 4.77 12.22 -11.00
C ALA A 36 4.00 13.05 -9.96
N TRP A 37 2.73 13.33 -10.23
CA TRP A 37 1.84 14.02 -9.31
C TRP A 37 0.38 13.59 -9.52
N GLU A 38 -0.20 13.90 -10.65
CA GLU A 38 -1.57 13.54 -11.02
C GLU A 38 -1.58 12.29 -11.90
N GLY A 39 -2.59 11.45 -11.68
CA GLY A 39 -2.80 10.23 -12.45
C GLY A 39 -2.63 8.95 -11.64
N LEU A 40 -2.69 7.82 -12.34
CA LEU A 40 -2.58 6.48 -11.79
C LEU A 40 -1.77 5.59 -12.74
N THR A 41 -0.78 4.92 -12.20
CA THR A 41 -0.01 3.87 -12.88
C THR A 41 -0.15 2.54 -12.17
N ILE A 42 0.42 1.48 -12.75
CA ILE A 42 0.44 0.16 -12.09
C ILE A 42 1.23 0.22 -10.77
N ALA A 43 2.30 1.00 -10.72
CA ALA A 43 3.10 1.19 -9.50
C ALA A 43 2.27 1.76 -8.35
N ASP A 44 1.32 2.63 -8.65
CA ASP A 44 0.48 3.30 -7.65
C ASP A 44 -0.57 2.38 -7.04
N LEU A 45 -0.82 1.20 -7.60
CA LEU A 45 -1.80 0.23 -7.10
C LEU A 45 -1.25 -0.64 -5.94
N ALA A 46 0.06 -0.80 -5.83
CA ALA A 46 0.68 -1.73 -4.88
C ALA A 46 0.28 -1.45 -3.42
N PHE A 47 0.48 -0.21 -2.97
CA PHE A 47 0.18 0.17 -1.59
C PHE A 47 -1.34 0.19 -1.28
N PRO A 48 -2.23 0.75 -2.12
CA PRO A 48 -3.69 0.61 -1.93
C PRO A 48 -4.19 -0.84 -1.86
N LEU A 49 -3.64 -1.75 -2.67
CA LEU A 49 -3.94 -3.18 -2.59
C LEU A 49 -3.62 -3.72 -1.19
N PHE A 50 -2.46 -3.34 -0.65
CA PHE A 50 -2.02 -3.76 0.68
C PHE A 50 -2.93 -3.23 1.78
N VAL A 51 -3.32 -1.95 1.70
CA VAL A 51 -4.25 -1.29 2.64
C VAL A 51 -5.62 -1.97 2.61
N SER A 52 -6.18 -2.20 1.43
CA SER A 52 -7.48 -2.88 1.26
C SER A 52 -7.43 -4.32 1.78
N ALA A 53 -6.37 -5.08 1.44
CA ALA A 53 -6.18 -6.45 1.92
C ALA A 53 -6.01 -6.52 3.45
N MET A 54 -5.41 -5.50 4.07
CA MET A 54 -5.34 -5.36 5.53
C MET A 54 -6.73 -5.19 6.13
N GLY A 55 -7.57 -4.32 5.55
CA GLY A 55 -8.95 -4.13 5.96
C GLY A 55 -9.79 -5.41 5.84
N MET A 56 -9.74 -6.07 4.67
CA MET A 56 -10.43 -7.35 4.44
C MET A 56 -10.00 -8.41 5.45
N SER A 57 -8.71 -8.48 5.76
CA SER A 57 -8.14 -9.43 6.73
C SER A 57 -8.58 -9.13 8.15
N ALA A 58 -8.68 -7.85 8.51
CA ALA A 58 -9.19 -7.41 9.79
C ALA A 58 -10.66 -7.82 9.96
N ALA A 59 -11.49 -7.70 8.93
CA ALA A 59 -12.87 -8.16 8.94
C ALA A 59 -13.00 -9.67 9.19
N VAL A 60 -12.19 -10.47 8.50
CA VAL A 60 -12.16 -11.93 8.70
C VAL A 60 -11.67 -12.30 10.10
N SER A 61 -10.69 -11.60 10.62
CA SER A 61 -10.17 -11.83 11.98
C SER A 61 -11.19 -11.42 13.05
N SER A 62 -11.89 -10.30 12.87
CA SER A 62 -12.86 -9.77 13.81
C SER A 62 -14.14 -10.59 13.91
N SER A 63 -14.53 -11.31 12.84
CA SER A 63 -15.65 -12.26 12.90
C SER A 63 -15.36 -13.48 13.77
N ARG A 64 -14.11 -13.71 14.15
CA ARG A 64 -13.65 -14.87 14.92
C ARG A 64 -13.11 -14.53 16.32
N LYS A 65 -12.69 -13.29 16.53
CA LYS A 65 -12.03 -12.88 17.79
C LYS A 65 -12.49 -11.47 18.18
N ILE A 66 -12.69 -11.26 19.46
CA ILE A 66 -13.03 -9.94 20.02
C ILE A 66 -11.86 -8.98 19.76
N ILE A 67 -12.22 -7.82 19.20
CA ILE A 67 -11.30 -6.69 19.02
C ILE A 67 -11.12 -5.99 20.36
N THR A 68 -9.91 -6.01 20.90
CA THR A 68 -9.53 -5.27 22.11
C THR A 68 -8.61 -4.11 21.78
N TRP A 69 -8.68 -3.01 22.55
CA TRP A 69 -7.78 -1.86 22.37
C TRP A 69 -6.30 -2.27 22.47
N GLN A 70 -5.98 -3.18 23.38
CA GLN A 70 -4.64 -3.70 23.55
C GLN A 70 -4.10 -4.39 22.26
N LYS A 71 -4.94 -5.16 21.56
CA LYS A 71 -4.55 -5.80 20.28
C LYS A 71 -4.35 -4.77 19.17
N ILE A 72 -5.22 -3.75 19.11
CA ILE A 72 -5.08 -2.64 18.15
C ILE A 72 -3.74 -1.95 18.41
N PHE A 73 -3.51 -1.47 19.64
CA PHE A 73 -2.29 -0.77 20.01
C PHE A 73 -1.03 -1.58 19.76
N ARG A 74 -0.99 -2.84 20.24
CA ARG A 74 0.17 -3.72 20.04
C ARG A 74 0.51 -3.90 18.56
N ARG A 75 -0.49 -4.17 17.72
CA ARG A 75 -0.27 -4.38 16.30
C ARG A 75 0.16 -3.10 15.59
N THR A 76 -0.46 -1.97 15.89
CA THR A 76 -0.06 -0.64 15.41
C THR A 76 1.39 -0.37 15.75
N PHE A 77 1.75 -0.51 17.03
CA PHE A 77 3.10 -0.27 17.52
C PHE A 77 4.14 -1.15 16.81
N LEU A 78 3.85 -2.44 16.68
CA LEU A 78 4.78 -3.38 16.01
C LEU A 78 4.98 -3.03 14.53
N ILE A 79 3.90 -2.72 13.78
CA ILE A 79 4.02 -2.34 12.35
C ILE A 79 4.77 -1.02 12.22
N PHE A 80 4.47 -0.04 13.07
CA PHE A 80 5.15 1.26 13.08
C PHE A 80 6.64 1.10 13.38
N LEU A 81 6.98 0.34 14.41
CA LEU A 81 8.36 0.05 14.81
C LEU A 81 9.14 -0.65 13.69
N LEU A 82 8.53 -1.63 13.01
CA LEU A 82 9.16 -2.29 11.86
C LEU A 82 9.44 -1.31 10.72
N GLY A 83 8.57 -0.31 10.51
CA GLY A 83 8.82 0.76 9.55
C GLY A 83 10.00 1.65 9.94
N ILE A 84 10.10 2.04 11.22
CA ILE A 84 11.26 2.79 11.73
C ILE A 84 12.55 1.98 11.57
N ILE A 85 12.52 0.68 11.88
CA ILE A 85 13.68 -0.20 11.69
C ILE A 85 14.09 -0.27 10.23
N LEU A 86 13.14 -0.40 9.30
CA LEU A 86 13.42 -0.43 7.86
C LEU A 86 14.07 0.87 7.39
N ASN A 87 13.52 2.03 7.80
CA ASN A 87 14.10 3.33 7.49
C ASN A 87 15.52 3.46 8.08
N ALA A 88 15.71 3.03 9.34
CA ALA A 88 17.04 3.07 9.98
C ALA A 88 18.07 2.19 9.27
N ILE A 89 17.70 0.99 8.84
CA ILE A 89 18.56 0.11 8.04
C ILE A 89 18.93 0.80 6.72
N THR A 90 17.98 1.44 6.05
CA THR A 90 18.23 2.19 4.81
C THR A 90 19.26 3.31 5.04
N PHE A 91 19.06 4.12 6.07
CA PHE A 91 19.97 5.22 6.40
C PHE A 91 21.39 4.72 6.75
N LEU A 92 21.48 3.67 7.55
CA LEU A 92 22.77 3.08 7.91
C LEU A 92 23.52 2.49 6.72
N LEU A 93 22.84 1.71 5.88
CA LEU A 93 23.47 1.02 4.74
C LEU A 93 23.87 1.98 3.62
N LEU A 94 23.10 3.05 3.41
CA LEU A 94 23.41 4.06 2.39
C LEU A 94 24.30 5.19 2.91
N GLY A 95 24.70 5.18 4.19
CA GLY A 95 25.56 6.20 4.79
C GLY A 95 24.90 7.58 4.85
N LEU A 96 23.58 7.65 5.01
CA LEU A 96 22.84 8.90 5.05
C LEU A 96 22.93 9.56 6.44
N ASP A 97 22.85 10.89 6.45
CA ASP A 97 22.89 11.68 7.69
C ASP A 97 21.59 11.51 8.48
N PHE A 98 21.68 11.02 9.72
CA PHE A 98 20.54 10.85 10.62
C PHE A 98 19.85 12.16 11.01
N ALA A 99 20.49 13.32 10.82
CA ALA A 99 19.82 14.62 10.96
C ALA A 99 18.64 14.77 9.97
N ASN A 100 18.66 14.02 8.86
CA ASN A 100 17.62 13.98 7.83
C ASN A 100 16.82 12.66 7.86
N PHE A 101 16.77 11.99 9.01
CA PHE A 101 16.10 10.69 9.14
C PHE A 101 14.61 10.80 8.82
N ARG A 102 14.16 10.10 7.77
CA ARG A 102 12.76 10.04 7.38
C ARG A 102 11.95 9.26 8.42
N VAL A 103 10.93 9.91 9.00
CA VAL A 103 10.09 9.32 10.06
C VAL A 103 8.97 8.48 9.45
N PHE A 104 8.25 9.02 8.46
CA PHE A 104 7.14 8.31 7.82
C PHE A 104 7.62 7.39 6.69
N GLY A 105 6.78 6.44 6.35
CA GLY A 105 6.97 5.47 5.28
C GLY A 105 5.75 4.55 5.19
N ILE A 106 5.80 3.61 4.28
CA ILE A 106 4.70 2.69 3.95
C ILE A 106 4.15 1.99 5.20
N LEU A 107 5.03 1.45 6.06
CA LEU A 107 4.60 0.71 7.25
C LEU A 107 4.04 1.62 8.34
N GLN A 108 4.58 2.83 8.51
CA GLN A 108 4.07 3.80 9.47
C GLN A 108 2.66 4.26 9.08
N ARG A 109 2.45 4.62 7.80
CA ARG A 109 1.11 4.95 7.30
C ARG A 109 0.14 3.77 7.44
N LEU A 110 0.58 2.55 7.11
CA LEU A 110 -0.21 1.34 7.29
C LEU A 110 -0.62 1.13 8.76
N ALA A 111 0.30 1.37 9.70
CA ALA A 111 0.06 1.27 11.13
C ALA A 111 -0.98 2.29 11.62
N LEU A 112 -0.85 3.56 11.20
CA LEU A 112 -1.77 4.63 11.56
C LEU A 112 -3.17 4.40 10.96
N ALA A 113 -3.26 4.04 9.68
CA ALA A 113 -4.53 3.69 9.05
C ALA A 113 -5.20 2.49 9.72
N TYR A 114 -4.41 1.48 10.13
CA TYR A 114 -4.93 0.34 10.90
C TYR A 114 -5.46 0.78 12.27
N ALA A 115 -4.75 1.63 13.00
CA ALA A 115 -5.15 2.11 14.31
C ALA A 115 -6.50 2.86 14.23
N LEU A 116 -6.58 3.86 13.34
CA LEU A 116 -7.80 4.66 13.15
C LEU A 116 -8.95 3.80 12.62
N GLY A 117 -8.72 2.99 11.60
CA GLY A 117 -9.75 2.12 11.02
C GLY A 117 -10.30 1.11 12.02
N MET A 118 -9.43 0.45 12.79
CA MET A 118 -9.85 -0.51 13.80
C MET A 118 -10.50 0.14 15.03
N ALA A 119 -10.13 1.37 15.37
CA ALA A 119 -10.83 2.16 16.38
C ALA A 119 -12.28 2.46 15.94
N ILE A 120 -12.47 2.91 14.69
CA ILE A 120 -13.79 3.14 14.10
C ILE A 120 -14.62 1.86 14.10
N VAL A 121 -14.07 0.74 13.64
CA VAL A 121 -14.74 -0.57 13.63
C VAL A 121 -15.10 -1.05 15.03
N LYS A 122 -14.28 -0.73 16.03
CA LYS A 122 -14.55 -1.10 17.41
C LYS A 122 -15.66 -0.26 18.04
N ILE A 123 -15.73 1.03 17.70
CA ILE A 123 -16.76 1.96 18.16
C ILE A 123 -18.07 1.70 17.44
N PHE A 124 -18.03 1.51 16.13
CA PHE A 124 -19.18 1.29 15.28
C PHE A 124 -19.22 -0.16 14.78
N SER A 125 -20.15 -0.96 15.26
CA SER A 125 -20.34 -2.35 14.82
C SER A 125 -21.16 -2.47 13.53
N ASP A 126 -21.94 -1.45 13.19
CA ASP A 126 -22.85 -1.42 12.04
C ASP A 126 -22.13 -1.00 10.76
N ASP A 127 -22.37 -1.75 9.66
CA ASP A 127 -21.76 -1.51 8.36
C ASP A 127 -22.07 -0.12 7.79
N LYS A 128 -23.30 0.38 8.00
CA LYS A 128 -23.68 1.73 7.54
C LYS A 128 -22.87 2.81 8.25
N LYS A 129 -22.67 2.68 9.56
CA LYS A 129 -21.87 3.63 10.34
C LYS A 129 -20.40 3.59 9.95
N ILE A 130 -19.85 2.40 9.66
CA ILE A 130 -18.48 2.24 9.17
C ILE A 130 -18.34 2.88 7.78
N LEU A 131 -19.31 2.66 6.88
CA LEU A 131 -19.33 3.28 5.56
C LEU A 131 -19.43 4.81 5.67
N SER A 132 -20.34 5.31 6.51
CA SER A 132 -20.47 6.76 6.75
C SER A 132 -19.18 7.36 7.30
N ALA A 133 -18.52 6.69 8.25
CA ALA A 133 -17.22 7.14 8.77
C ALA A 133 -16.13 7.20 7.68
N ALA A 134 -16.08 6.19 6.80
CA ALA A 134 -15.15 6.22 5.67
C ALA A 134 -15.42 7.40 4.72
N MET A 135 -16.69 7.66 4.39
CA MET A 135 -17.07 8.81 3.54
C MET A 135 -16.77 10.14 4.23
N ILE A 136 -17.05 10.27 5.52
CA ILE A 136 -16.72 11.48 6.31
C ILE A 136 -15.21 11.73 6.29
N LEU A 137 -14.36 10.70 6.44
CA LEU A 137 -12.91 10.85 6.35
C LEU A 137 -12.47 11.38 4.98
N LEU A 138 -13.08 10.91 3.88
CA LEU A 138 -12.79 11.43 2.54
C LEU A 138 -13.25 12.88 2.39
N ILE A 139 -14.45 13.22 2.88
CA ILE A 139 -14.97 14.59 2.82
C ILE A 139 -14.08 15.53 3.64
N LEU A 140 -13.67 15.14 4.84
CA LEU A 140 -12.77 15.94 5.67
C LEU A 140 -11.39 16.10 5.02
N SER A 141 -10.87 15.05 4.40
CA SER A 141 -9.60 15.10 3.66
C SER A 141 -9.69 16.06 2.48
N SER A 142 -10.72 15.96 1.64
CA SER A 142 -10.94 16.84 0.49
C SER A 142 -11.20 18.29 0.95
N ALA A 143 -12.10 18.50 1.91
CA ALA A 143 -12.40 19.83 2.43
C ALA A 143 -11.15 20.54 2.98
N GLY A 144 -10.28 19.81 3.67
CA GLY A 144 -9.04 20.40 4.18
C GLY A 144 -8.12 20.92 3.08
N PHE A 145 -8.01 20.24 1.92
CA PHE A 145 -7.27 20.75 0.77
C PHE A 145 -7.86 22.07 0.26
N HIS A 146 -9.18 22.12 0.03
CA HIS A 146 -9.87 23.29 -0.50
C HIS A 146 -9.93 24.48 0.49
N LEU A 147 -9.99 24.21 1.80
CA LEU A 147 -9.97 25.26 2.82
C LEU A 147 -8.57 25.84 3.06
N TYR A 148 -7.52 25.09 2.75
CA TYR A 148 -6.16 25.51 3.00
C TYR A 148 -5.62 26.49 1.95
N SER A 149 -5.93 26.27 0.67
CA SER A 149 -5.36 27.05 -0.43
C SER A 149 -6.32 27.18 -1.62
N GLU A 150 -6.26 28.30 -2.33
CA GLU A 150 -6.99 28.52 -3.59
C GLU A 150 -6.54 27.53 -4.70
N ASN A 151 -5.28 27.07 -4.64
CA ASN A 151 -4.77 25.98 -5.47
C ASN A 151 -4.50 24.75 -4.59
N PRO A 152 -5.56 23.98 -4.24
CA PRO A 152 -5.54 22.98 -3.18
C PRO A 152 -4.55 21.84 -3.42
N PHE A 153 -4.24 21.56 -4.69
CA PHE A 153 -3.39 20.43 -5.08
C PHE A 153 -2.04 20.85 -5.66
N ALA A 154 -1.61 22.09 -5.42
CA ALA A 154 -0.27 22.53 -5.80
C ALA A 154 0.80 21.72 -5.03
N GLN A 155 1.87 21.30 -5.71
CA GLN A 155 2.93 20.49 -5.09
C GLN A 155 3.64 21.21 -3.93
N SER A 156 3.87 22.52 -4.11
CA SER A 156 4.63 23.33 -3.15
C SER A 156 3.77 24.01 -2.07
N ASN A 157 2.43 23.96 -2.17
CA ASN A 157 1.53 24.66 -1.26
C ASN A 157 0.21 23.92 -1.10
N ASN A 158 0.19 22.88 -0.31
CA ASN A 158 -1.02 22.11 0.02
C ASN A 158 -0.99 21.72 1.50
N ILE A 159 -2.16 21.37 2.04
CA ILE A 159 -2.30 21.02 3.46
C ILE A 159 -1.47 19.79 3.88
N SER A 160 -1.25 18.82 2.99
CA SER A 160 -0.45 17.65 3.31
C SER A 160 0.99 18.05 3.61
N LEU A 161 1.58 18.87 2.73
CA LEU A 161 2.92 19.42 2.95
C LEU A 161 2.97 20.28 4.22
N ALA A 162 1.96 21.15 4.44
CA ALA A 162 1.92 22.01 5.61
C ALA A 162 1.92 21.21 6.93
N VAL A 163 1.14 20.13 6.98
CA VAL A 163 1.10 19.22 8.14
C VAL A 163 2.44 18.51 8.31
N ASP A 164 3.06 18.04 7.24
CA ASP A 164 4.34 17.32 7.29
C ASP A 164 5.51 18.26 7.69
N LEU A 165 5.45 19.54 7.34
CA LEU A 165 6.41 20.55 7.78
C LEU A 165 6.30 20.87 9.28
N ILE A 166 5.09 20.77 9.88
CA ILE A 166 4.88 20.90 11.33
C ILE A 166 5.37 19.65 12.05
N PHE A 167 5.02 18.47 11.52
CA PHE A 167 5.40 17.18 12.07
C PHE A 167 5.47 16.12 10.96
N PRO A 168 6.63 15.50 10.75
CA PRO A 168 7.85 15.46 11.56
C PRO A 168 8.82 16.62 11.37
N GLY A 169 8.55 17.55 10.44
CA GLY A 169 9.43 18.67 10.13
C GLY A 169 10.20 18.48 8.81
N ALA A 170 10.68 19.59 8.24
CA ALA A 170 11.26 19.65 6.89
C ALA A 170 12.42 18.66 6.65
N ASN A 171 13.22 18.37 7.67
CA ASN A 171 14.38 17.48 7.56
C ASN A 171 14.00 15.99 7.61
N HIS A 172 12.76 15.67 7.95
CA HIS A 172 12.31 14.29 8.22
C HIS A 172 11.24 13.78 7.25
N ILE A 173 11.04 14.49 6.12
CA ILE A 173 10.13 14.12 5.02
C ILE A 173 10.91 13.56 3.83
N TYR A 174 10.20 12.92 2.89
CA TYR A 174 10.82 12.23 1.75
C TYR A 174 11.47 13.19 0.75
N THR A 175 10.75 14.27 0.39
CA THR A 175 11.23 15.32 -0.53
C THR A 175 10.85 16.70 0.00
N PRO A 176 11.49 17.79 -0.45
CA PRO A 176 11.09 19.14 -0.07
C PRO A 176 9.63 19.51 -0.42
N THR A 177 9.01 18.77 -1.35
CA THR A 177 7.62 18.97 -1.80
C THR A 177 6.61 18.09 -1.06
N GLY A 178 7.04 17.26 -0.11
CA GLY A 178 6.18 16.46 0.75
C GLY A 178 6.61 15.01 0.91
N ASP A 179 5.86 14.30 1.71
CA ASP A 179 6.03 12.86 1.93
C ASP A 179 4.81 12.09 1.40
N PRO A 180 4.99 11.18 0.42
CA PRO A 180 3.90 10.35 -0.10
C PRO A 180 3.21 9.52 0.99
N GLU A 181 3.88 9.25 2.09
CA GLU A 181 3.39 8.55 3.27
C GLU A 181 3.16 9.49 4.47
N GLY A 182 3.08 10.82 4.24
CA GLY A 182 2.87 11.85 5.25
C GLY A 182 1.57 11.70 6.05
N LEU A 183 1.47 12.47 7.12
CA LEU A 183 0.44 12.27 8.14
C LEU A 183 -0.97 12.55 7.63
N TYR A 184 -1.16 13.64 6.86
CA TYR A 184 -2.49 14.07 6.41
C TYR A 184 -3.19 13.03 5.53
N GLY A 185 -2.50 12.43 4.59
CA GLY A 185 -3.02 11.37 3.72
C GLY A 185 -3.50 10.12 4.45
N THR A 186 -3.17 9.97 5.74
CA THR A 186 -3.65 8.86 6.58
C THR A 186 -5.18 8.86 6.71
N LEU A 187 -5.85 10.01 6.64
CA LEU A 187 -7.32 10.10 6.69
C LEU A 187 -7.95 9.30 5.54
N ALA A 188 -7.57 9.61 4.31
CA ALA A 188 -8.10 8.93 3.14
C ALA A 188 -7.58 7.48 3.01
N THR A 189 -6.35 7.19 3.48
CA THR A 189 -5.84 5.82 3.58
C THR A 189 -6.69 4.98 4.55
N THR A 190 -7.14 5.58 5.66
CA THR A 190 -8.05 4.92 6.61
C THR A 190 -9.40 4.60 5.96
N ALA A 191 -9.94 5.51 5.13
CA ALA A 191 -11.15 5.22 4.37
C ALA A 191 -10.96 4.03 3.42
N SER A 192 -9.83 3.96 2.70
CA SER A 192 -9.48 2.79 1.85
C SER A 192 -9.42 1.49 2.64
N MET A 193 -8.86 1.52 3.86
CA MET A 193 -8.85 0.36 4.77
C MET A 193 -10.26 -0.04 5.21
N LEU A 194 -11.15 0.92 5.52
CA LEU A 194 -12.53 0.66 5.91
C LEU A 194 -13.37 0.09 4.76
N PHE A 195 -13.18 0.55 3.53
CA PHE A 195 -13.80 -0.06 2.33
C PHE A 195 -13.34 -1.52 2.16
N GLY A 196 -12.05 -1.79 2.34
CA GLY A 196 -11.53 -3.15 2.40
C GLY A 196 -12.16 -3.98 3.52
N PHE A 197 -12.34 -3.40 4.71
CA PHE A 197 -12.99 -4.07 5.84
C PHE A 197 -14.43 -4.47 5.50
N LEU A 198 -15.23 -3.58 4.92
CA LEU A 198 -16.59 -3.87 4.46
C LEU A 198 -16.60 -4.96 3.39
N ALA A 199 -15.71 -4.90 2.41
CA ALA A 199 -15.59 -5.95 1.40
C ALA A 199 -15.26 -7.32 2.02
N GLY A 200 -14.37 -7.36 3.01
CA GLY A 200 -14.06 -8.58 3.75
C GLY A 200 -15.24 -9.15 4.56
N ARG A 201 -16.10 -8.28 5.09
CA ARG A 201 -17.37 -8.68 5.75
C ARG A 201 -18.38 -9.27 4.76
N TRP A 202 -18.47 -8.68 3.56
CA TRP A 202 -19.45 -9.07 2.53
C TRP A 202 -18.91 -10.13 1.57
N ARG A 203 -17.78 -10.76 1.86
CA ARG A 203 -17.08 -11.71 0.98
C ARG A 203 -17.94 -12.85 0.42
N GLU A 204 -19.04 -13.20 1.08
CA GLU A 204 -19.97 -14.22 0.64
C GLU A 204 -21.12 -13.67 -0.23
N LYS A 205 -21.22 -12.32 -0.33
CA LYS A 205 -22.27 -11.61 -1.05
C LYS A 205 -21.71 -11.03 -2.37
N PHE A 206 -21.40 -11.88 -3.33
CA PHE A 206 -20.73 -11.49 -4.58
C PHE A 206 -21.39 -10.33 -5.32
N SER A 207 -22.73 -10.36 -5.50
CA SER A 207 -23.45 -9.27 -6.18
C SER A 207 -23.28 -7.93 -5.45
N TRP A 208 -23.32 -7.95 -4.13
CA TRP A 208 -23.09 -6.75 -3.33
C TRP A 208 -21.66 -6.23 -3.44
N LEU A 209 -20.66 -7.11 -3.54
CA LEU A 209 -19.28 -6.70 -3.76
C LEU A 209 -19.09 -6.05 -5.13
N ILE A 210 -19.71 -6.61 -6.18
CA ILE A 210 -19.65 -6.01 -7.52
C ILE A 210 -20.31 -4.63 -7.50
N ILE A 211 -21.52 -4.52 -6.96
CA ILE A 211 -22.22 -3.21 -6.83
C ILE A 211 -21.35 -2.24 -6.03
N PHE A 212 -20.83 -2.65 -4.89
CA PHE A 212 -20.00 -1.81 -4.03
C PHE A 212 -18.74 -1.31 -4.76
N GLY A 213 -17.97 -2.22 -5.41
CA GLY A 213 -16.81 -1.85 -6.20
C GLY A 213 -17.15 -0.89 -7.34
N THR A 214 -18.24 -1.15 -8.08
CA THR A 214 -18.70 -0.28 -9.18
C THR A 214 -19.14 1.09 -8.66
N VAL A 215 -19.84 1.17 -7.52
CA VAL A 215 -20.23 2.44 -6.89
C VAL A 215 -19.00 3.23 -6.47
N LEU A 216 -17.98 2.59 -5.87
CA LEU A 216 -16.73 3.28 -5.51
C LEU A 216 -16.04 3.85 -6.76
N LEU A 217 -16.00 3.09 -7.88
CA LEU A 217 -15.43 3.57 -9.16
C LEU A 217 -16.23 4.74 -9.73
N ALA A 218 -17.56 4.68 -9.72
CA ALA A 218 -18.42 5.75 -10.17
C ALA A 218 -18.24 7.02 -9.33
N LEU A 219 -18.19 6.88 -8.01
CA LEU A 219 -17.91 8.00 -7.09
C LEU A 219 -16.51 8.58 -7.30
N ALA A 220 -15.50 7.77 -7.58
CA ALA A 220 -14.17 8.25 -7.94
C ALA A 220 -14.21 9.13 -9.19
N GLY A 221 -14.89 8.67 -10.25
CA GLY A 221 -15.07 9.43 -11.48
C GLY A 221 -15.86 10.74 -11.26
N LEU A 222 -16.91 10.74 -10.44
CA LEU A 222 -17.66 11.94 -10.09
C LEU A 222 -16.82 12.93 -9.24
N TRP A 223 -16.05 12.40 -8.29
CA TRP A 223 -15.23 13.26 -7.42
C TRP A 223 -14.02 13.84 -8.14
N SER A 224 -13.53 13.16 -9.20
CA SER A 224 -12.40 13.65 -10.00
C SER A 224 -12.69 14.96 -10.79
N PHE A 225 -13.95 15.42 -10.83
CA PHE A 225 -14.28 16.77 -11.32
C PHE A 225 -13.94 17.88 -10.32
N PHE A 226 -13.70 17.54 -9.05
CA PHE A 226 -13.41 18.49 -7.98
C PHE A 226 -11.97 18.34 -7.46
N ASP A 227 -11.50 17.09 -7.31
CA ASP A 227 -10.17 16.76 -6.80
C ASP A 227 -9.37 15.98 -7.84
N ILE A 228 -8.07 16.24 -7.96
CA ILE A 228 -7.19 15.44 -8.82
C ILE A 228 -7.04 14.00 -8.28
N ILE A 229 -6.73 13.05 -9.16
CA ILE A 229 -6.32 11.69 -8.75
C ILE A 229 -4.82 11.72 -8.46
N ALA A 230 -4.43 11.73 -7.18
CA ALA A 230 -3.02 11.83 -6.79
C ALA A 230 -2.70 10.88 -5.61
N LYS A 231 -1.76 9.95 -5.86
CA LYS A 231 -1.23 9.05 -4.84
C LYS A 231 -0.42 9.77 -3.79
N GLN A 232 0.39 10.76 -4.21
CA GLN A 232 1.36 11.45 -3.37
C GLN A 232 0.71 12.07 -2.11
N ILE A 233 -0.51 12.57 -2.26
CA ILE A 233 -1.29 13.18 -1.18
C ILE A 233 -2.55 12.38 -0.81
N TRP A 234 -2.73 11.20 -1.45
CA TRP A 234 -3.83 10.25 -1.22
C TRP A 234 -5.21 10.93 -1.27
N THR A 235 -5.53 11.56 -2.39
CA THR A 235 -6.79 12.27 -2.59
C THR A 235 -8.02 11.37 -2.51
N ALA A 236 -9.19 11.96 -2.27
CA ALA A 236 -10.44 11.21 -2.16
C ALA A 236 -10.76 10.38 -3.43
N PRO A 237 -10.66 10.92 -4.67
CA PRO A 237 -10.88 10.10 -5.87
C PRO A 237 -9.83 9.00 -6.05
N PHE A 238 -8.57 9.22 -5.66
CA PHE A 238 -7.56 8.15 -5.66
C PHE A 238 -7.93 7.01 -4.69
N ALA A 239 -8.36 7.34 -3.47
CA ALA A 239 -8.80 6.36 -2.47
C ALA A 239 -10.01 5.55 -2.95
N LEU A 240 -11.00 6.20 -3.55
CA LEU A 240 -12.20 5.56 -4.08
C LEU A 240 -11.88 4.68 -5.29
N LEU A 241 -11.10 5.19 -6.25
CA LEU A 241 -10.71 4.48 -7.48
C LEU A 241 -9.97 3.19 -7.15
N THR A 242 -8.91 3.31 -6.34
CA THR A 242 -8.09 2.15 -5.96
C THR A 242 -8.86 1.16 -5.10
N SER A 243 -9.73 1.63 -4.19
CA SER A 243 -10.58 0.74 -3.39
C SER A 243 -11.60 -0.01 -4.25
N GLY A 244 -12.22 0.67 -5.22
CA GLY A 244 -13.16 0.04 -6.16
C GLY A 244 -12.48 -1.04 -7.00
N LEU A 245 -11.32 -0.75 -7.57
CA LEU A 245 -10.49 -1.73 -8.31
C LEU A 245 -10.13 -2.94 -7.43
N ASN A 246 -9.74 -2.70 -6.18
CA ASN A 246 -9.36 -3.75 -5.24
C ASN A 246 -10.53 -4.65 -4.85
N VAL A 247 -11.73 -4.09 -4.70
CA VAL A 247 -12.95 -4.87 -4.42
C VAL A 247 -13.31 -5.75 -5.62
N ILE A 248 -13.25 -5.22 -6.85
CA ILE A 248 -13.51 -6.00 -8.06
C ILE A 248 -12.46 -7.12 -8.22
N LEU A 249 -11.18 -6.81 -8.01
CA LEU A 249 -10.11 -7.80 -8.06
C LEU A 249 -10.30 -8.90 -6.99
N PHE A 250 -10.76 -8.53 -5.79
CA PHE A 250 -11.09 -9.49 -4.74
C PHE A 250 -12.22 -10.43 -5.17
N VAL A 251 -13.26 -9.91 -5.85
CA VAL A 251 -14.34 -10.76 -6.43
C VAL A 251 -13.78 -11.75 -7.45
N ILE A 252 -12.87 -11.29 -8.32
CA ILE A 252 -12.22 -12.17 -9.30
C ILE A 252 -11.49 -13.30 -8.58
N PHE A 253 -10.67 -13.03 -7.59
CA PHE A 253 -9.94 -14.05 -6.82
C PHE A 253 -10.88 -14.98 -6.03
N LEU A 254 -12.00 -14.47 -5.50
CA LEU A 254 -13.00 -15.32 -4.86
C LEU A 254 -13.67 -16.30 -5.84
N ARG A 255 -13.77 -15.94 -7.12
CA ARG A 255 -14.40 -16.76 -8.17
C ARG A 255 -13.42 -17.72 -8.86
N THR A 256 -12.18 -17.30 -9.06
CA THR A 256 -11.15 -18.12 -9.73
C THR A 256 -10.55 -19.20 -8.83
N GLY A 257 -10.80 -19.11 -7.52
CA GLY A 257 -10.30 -20.08 -6.55
C GLY A 257 -8.77 -20.11 -6.50
N LYS A 258 -8.15 -21.29 -6.71
CA LYS A 258 -6.70 -21.46 -6.59
C LYS A 258 -5.90 -21.17 -7.87
N PHE A 259 -6.48 -20.50 -8.84
CA PHE A 259 -5.83 -20.27 -10.13
C PHE A 259 -4.51 -19.49 -9.99
N PHE A 260 -4.47 -18.49 -9.11
CA PHE A 260 -3.30 -17.67 -8.85
C PHE A 260 -2.46 -18.15 -7.63
N GLY A 261 -2.31 -19.46 -7.48
CA GLY A 261 -1.66 -20.08 -6.32
C GLY A 261 -0.23 -19.60 -6.03
N ALA A 262 0.51 -19.11 -7.03
CA ALA A 262 1.83 -18.51 -6.84
C ALA A 262 1.74 -17.24 -5.97
N PHE A 263 0.75 -16.37 -6.22
CA PHE A 263 0.52 -15.19 -5.38
C PHE A 263 0.11 -15.56 -3.96
N ALA A 264 -0.70 -16.61 -3.79
CA ALA A 264 -1.12 -17.04 -2.48
C ALA A 264 0.05 -17.44 -1.57
N ALA A 265 1.09 -18.09 -2.11
CA ALA A 265 2.28 -18.43 -1.35
C ALA A 265 3.00 -17.20 -0.80
N MET A 266 3.17 -16.16 -1.63
CA MET A 266 3.75 -14.87 -1.20
C MET A 266 2.84 -14.16 -0.18
N GLY A 267 1.53 -14.17 -0.42
CA GLY A 267 0.54 -13.54 0.44
C GLY A 267 0.39 -14.17 1.84
N LYS A 268 1.02 -15.33 2.09
CA LYS A 268 1.08 -15.93 3.44
C LYS A 268 2.03 -15.19 4.38
N ASN A 269 3.12 -14.62 3.85
CA ASN A 269 4.14 -13.88 4.58
C ASN A 269 4.41 -12.49 3.99
N PRO A 270 3.38 -11.67 3.74
CA PRO A 270 3.52 -10.48 2.91
C PRO A 270 4.46 -9.44 3.52
N LEU A 271 4.36 -9.19 4.82
CA LEU A 271 5.18 -8.22 5.51
C LEU A 271 6.65 -8.63 5.57
N PHE A 272 6.91 -9.92 5.81
CA PHE A 272 8.27 -10.46 5.79
C PHE A 272 8.89 -10.31 4.40
N LEU A 273 8.19 -10.73 3.35
CA LEU A 273 8.69 -10.63 1.97
C LEU A 273 8.93 -9.18 1.55
N PHE A 274 8.02 -8.26 1.92
CA PHE A 274 8.21 -6.83 1.70
C PHE A 274 9.50 -6.32 2.35
N MET A 275 9.67 -6.55 3.66
CA MET A 275 10.84 -6.06 4.38
C MET A 275 12.13 -6.72 3.88
N ALA A 276 12.12 -8.03 3.70
CA ALA A 276 13.30 -8.76 3.29
C ALA A 276 13.75 -8.40 1.86
N SER A 277 12.81 -8.20 0.93
CA SER A 277 13.12 -7.77 -0.44
C SER A 277 13.69 -6.35 -0.47
N ASN A 278 13.13 -5.43 0.31
CA ASN A 278 13.65 -4.06 0.41
C ASN A 278 15.04 -4.04 1.05
N ILE A 279 15.27 -4.75 2.16
CA ILE A 279 16.59 -4.82 2.80
C ILE A 279 17.62 -5.43 1.83
N ALA A 280 17.28 -6.52 1.14
CA ALA A 280 18.17 -7.13 0.16
C ALA A 280 18.51 -6.15 -0.98
N LEU A 281 17.52 -5.44 -1.50
CA LEU A 281 17.70 -4.43 -2.55
C LEU A 281 18.62 -3.30 -2.07
N ILE A 282 18.40 -2.77 -0.87
CA ILE A 282 19.23 -1.71 -0.29
C ILE A 282 20.68 -2.19 -0.10
N VAL A 283 20.88 -3.44 0.36
CA VAL A 283 22.23 -4.03 0.47
C VAL A 283 22.92 -4.09 -0.89
N PHE A 284 22.23 -4.58 -1.94
CA PHE A 284 22.79 -4.61 -3.29
C PHE A 284 23.13 -3.22 -3.82
N TYR A 285 22.32 -2.20 -3.53
CA TYR A 285 22.65 -0.81 -3.89
C TYR A 285 23.85 -0.28 -3.10
N ALA A 286 23.89 -0.51 -1.79
CA ALA A 286 24.99 -0.04 -0.92
C ALA A 286 26.37 -0.57 -1.34
N ILE A 287 26.43 -1.81 -1.79
CA ILE A 287 27.71 -2.40 -2.31
C ILE A 287 27.94 -2.17 -3.81
N GLY A 288 27.05 -1.41 -4.48
CA GLY A 288 27.13 -1.12 -5.91
C GLY A 288 27.01 -2.36 -6.82
N ALA A 289 26.41 -3.45 -6.31
CA ALA A 289 26.25 -4.69 -7.07
C ALA A 289 25.00 -4.69 -7.95
N TRP A 290 23.94 -3.95 -7.60
CA TRP A 290 22.66 -4.01 -8.30
C TRP A 290 22.75 -3.64 -9.77
N THR A 291 23.34 -2.48 -10.06
CA THR A 291 23.55 -2.01 -11.42
C THR A 291 24.55 -2.88 -12.20
N LYS A 292 25.61 -3.39 -11.53
CA LYS A 292 26.59 -4.29 -12.17
C LYS A 292 25.97 -5.61 -12.59
N ILE A 293 25.09 -6.20 -11.74
CA ILE A 293 24.37 -7.43 -12.09
C ILE A 293 23.44 -7.17 -13.27
N PHE A 294 22.72 -6.03 -13.28
CA PHE A 294 21.89 -5.65 -14.42
C PHE A 294 22.68 -5.53 -15.71
N GLU A 295 23.81 -4.79 -15.72
CA GLU A 295 24.66 -4.62 -16.91
C GLU A 295 25.23 -5.95 -17.40
N TRP A 296 25.59 -6.86 -16.49
CA TRP A 296 26.05 -8.20 -16.85
C TRP A 296 24.95 -9.06 -17.46
N MET A 297 23.70 -8.90 -17.04
CA MET A 297 22.54 -9.65 -17.55
C MET A 297 21.91 -9.02 -18.80
N ARG A 298 22.28 -7.79 -19.13
CA ARG A 298 21.66 -7.02 -20.22
C ARG A 298 21.92 -7.67 -21.57
N LEU A 299 20.87 -7.86 -22.36
CA LEU A 299 20.91 -8.35 -23.71
C LEU A 299 21.00 -7.16 -24.69
N GLU A 300 22.05 -7.10 -25.52
CA GLU A 300 22.29 -5.92 -26.37
C GLU A 300 21.31 -5.79 -27.54
N PHE A 301 20.61 -6.87 -27.91
CA PHE A 301 19.69 -6.88 -29.05
C PHE A 301 18.25 -6.47 -28.70
N ILE A 302 17.96 -6.11 -27.44
CA ILE A 302 16.68 -5.62 -26.98
C ILE A 302 16.82 -4.27 -26.26
N SER A 303 15.71 -3.50 -26.18
CA SER A 303 15.74 -2.18 -25.54
C SER A 303 16.13 -2.24 -24.07
N VAL A 304 16.67 -1.15 -23.54
CA VAL A 304 17.06 -1.04 -22.14
C VAL A 304 15.83 -1.21 -21.23
N GLU A 305 14.72 -0.57 -21.57
CA GLU A 305 13.48 -0.63 -20.82
C GLU A 305 12.95 -2.06 -20.68
N PHE A 306 13.03 -2.85 -21.78
CA PHE A 306 12.59 -4.24 -21.76
C PHE A 306 13.54 -5.12 -20.96
N ASN A 307 14.86 -4.87 -21.03
CA ASN A 307 15.86 -5.53 -20.18
C ASN A 307 15.55 -5.27 -18.68
N VAL A 308 15.19 -4.03 -18.31
CA VAL A 308 14.81 -3.68 -16.94
C VAL A 308 13.56 -4.48 -16.51
N VAL A 309 12.57 -4.60 -17.38
CA VAL A 309 11.37 -5.41 -17.08
C VAL A 309 11.73 -6.87 -16.80
N ILE A 310 12.56 -7.48 -17.67
CA ILE A 310 13.03 -8.87 -17.46
C ILE A 310 13.77 -8.99 -16.12
N PHE A 311 14.68 -8.07 -15.83
CA PHE A 311 15.45 -8.06 -14.60
C PHE A 311 14.56 -7.97 -13.35
N CYS A 312 13.59 -7.05 -13.35
CA CYS A 312 12.61 -6.92 -12.26
C CYS A 312 11.74 -8.17 -12.13
N LEU A 313 11.32 -8.80 -13.24
CA LEU A 313 10.57 -10.06 -13.19
C LEU A 313 11.40 -11.20 -12.59
N ILE A 314 12.67 -11.31 -12.91
CA ILE A 314 13.57 -12.30 -12.30
C ILE A 314 13.64 -12.07 -10.78
N TRP A 315 13.74 -10.82 -10.34
CA TRP A 315 13.74 -10.47 -8.92
C TRP A 315 12.43 -10.87 -8.24
N VAL A 316 11.28 -10.60 -8.87
CA VAL A 316 9.97 -11.05 -8.38
C VAL A 316 9.88 -12.58 -8.29
N VAL A 317 10.34 -13.29 -9.32
CA VAL A 317 10.35 -14.76 -9.33
C VAL A 317 11.20 -15.33 -8.20
N LEU A 318 12.37 -14.75 -7.95
CA LEU A 318 13.23 -15.15 -6.83
C LEU A 318 12.48 -15.05 -5.48
N TRP A 319 11.81 -13.92 -5.24
CA TRP A 319 11.04 -13.73 -4.01
C TRP A 319 9.78 -14.60 -3.96
N ALA A 320 9.17 -14.91 -5.11
CA ALA A 320 8.08 -15.88 -5.21
C ALA A 320 8.52 -17.29 -4.84
N LEU A 321 9.72 -17.70 -5.26
CA LEU A 321 10.33 -18.97 -4.87
C LEU A 321 10.61 -19.03 -3.37
N ILE A 322 11.12 -17.94 -2.78
CA ILE A 322 11.30 -17.83 -1.31
C ILE A 322 9.94 -17.95 -0.60
N GLY A 323 8.92 -17.23 -1.08
CA GLY A 323 7.56 -17.33 -0.53
C GLY A 323 7.00 -18.75 -0.61
N LYS A 324 7.21 -19.43 -1.74
CA LYS A 324 6.80 -20.85 -1.93
C LYS A 324 7.58 -21.80 -1.04
N PHE A 325 8.87 -21.55 -0.82
CA PHE A 325 9.70 -22.33 0.07
C PHE A 325 9.22 -22.21 1.54
N LEU A 326 8.96 -20.99 2.01
CA LEU A 326 8.38 -20.76 3.34
C LEU A 326 7.02 -21.46 3.50
N ASP A 327 6.20 -21.42 2.46
CA ASP A 327 4.90 -22.09 2.45
C ASP A 327 5.03 -23.60 2.55
N ARG A 328 5.97 -24.22 1.84
CA ARG A 328 6.26 -25.67 1.94
C ARG A 328 6.74 -26.09 3.32
N LEU A 329 7.49 -25.23 4.00
CA LEU A 329 7.93 -25.44 5.38
C LEU A 329 6.83 -25.18 6.42
N GLY A 330 5.64 -24.69 6.00
CA GLY A 330 4.55 -24.33 6.90
C GLY A 330 4.84 -23.07 7.73
N ILE A 331 5.86 -22.27 7.36
CA ILE A 331 6.27 -21.08 8.11
C ILE A 331 5.33 -19.93 7.76
N VAL A 332 4.63 -19.41 8.78
CA VAL A 332 3.77 -18.21 8.68
C VAL A 332 4.15 -17.25 9.80
N ILE A 333 4.79 -16.15 9.42
CA ILE A 333 5.22 -15.09 10.34
C ILE A 333 4.01 -14.18 10.61
N LYS A 334 3.56 -14.16 11.86
CA LYS A 334 2.39 -13.37 12.31
C LYS A 334 2.84 -12.25 13.23
N LEU A 335 2.23 -11.06 13.06
CA LEU A 335 2.31 -9.94 14.00
C LEU A 335 1.11 -9.91 14.94
#